data_ca6dc23a59fc90ae701e023da66093eb
#
_entry.id   ca6dc23a59fc90ae701e023da66093eb
#
_cell.length_a   1.000
_cell.length_b   1.000
_cell.length_c   1.000
_cell.angle_alpha   90.00
_cell.angle_beta   90.00
_cell.angle_gamma   90.00
#
_symmetry.space_group_name_H-M   'P 1'
#
loop_
_entity.id
_entity.type
_entity.pdbx_description
1 polymer ?
#
loop_
_entity_poly.entity_id
_entity_poly.type
_entity_poly.pdbx_seq_one_letter_code
_entity_poly.pdbx_strand_id
1 'polypeptide(L)'
;MAEHAQYEELIRQFSAFGAVRREMGRILPSDCPSGSAAVLTLLGRHGDMRMSKLAELLAVDMSVTSRHVAHVAERGWIERFPDPADKRSRILHLTPAGRDRMDELTRRTCDMLAERLSDWTDDEVGQLTQLMTRLRASFDDCRTAHPEPRPPTAPVLERSTDRSTRTPAITT
;
A
#
# COMPACT_ATOMS: atom_id res chain seq x y z
N MET A 1 13.37 -4.53 26.84
CA MET A 1 12.24 -5.01 26.01
C MET A 1 10.95 -4.61 26.73
N ALA A 2 9.90 -4.21 25.99
CA ALA A 2 8.61 -3.95 26.63
C ALA A 2 7.99 -5.27 27.13
N GLU A 3 7.25 -5.19 28.25
CA GLU A 3 6.52 -6.34 28.81
C GLU A 3 5.32 -6.71 27.93
N HIS A 4 4.90 -7.98 27.99
CA HIS A 4 3.80 -8.49 27.16
C HIS A 4 2.49 -7.70 27.36
N ALA A 5 2.19 -7.28 28.58
CA ALA A 5 1.03 -6.45 28.91
C ALA A 5 1.01 -5.10 28.14
N GLN A 6 2.17 -4.51 27.88
CA GLN A 6 2.28 -3.27 27.09
C GLN A 6 1.93 -3.49 25.61
N TYR A 7 2.27 -4.66 25.06
CA TYR A 7 1.86 -5.03 23.69
C TYR A 7 0.36 -5.31 23.60
N GLU A 8 -0.24 -5.93 24.62
CA GLU A 8 -1.68 -6.12 24.66
C GLU A 8 -2.44 -4.79 24.70
N GLU A 9 -1.96 -3.83 25.51
CA GLU A 9 -2.53 -2.49 25.53
C GLU A 9 -2.39 -1.79 24.18
N LEU A 10 -1.23 -1.86 23.55
CA LEU A 10 -1.01 -1.31 22.22
C LEU A 10 -1.99 -1.89 21.18
N ILE A 11 -2.25 -3.20 21.21
CA ILE A 11 -3.24 -3.85 20.35
C ILE A 11 -4.64 -3.28 20.57
N ARG A 12 -5.03 -3.07 21.84
CA ARG A 12 -6.33 -2.44 22.17
C ARG A 12 -6.43 -1.02 21.58
N GLN A 13 -5.37 -0.23 21.72
CA GLN A 13 -5.33 1.12 21.15
C GLN A 13 -5.41 1.11 19.62
N PHE A 14 -4.74 0.19 18.91
CA PHE A 14 -4.90 0.04 17.47
C PHE A 14 -6.32 -0.29 17.06
N SER A 15 -7.00 -1.14 17.80
CA SER A 15 -8.41 -1.48 17.53
C SER A 15 -9.32 -0.25 17.70
N ALA A 16 -9.09 0.54 18.75
CA ALA A 16 -9.83 1.78 19.01
C ALA A 16 -9.53 2.88 17.96
N PHE A 17 -8.32 2.91 17.42
CA PHE A 17 -7.89 3.91 16.42
C PHE A 17 -8.74 3.89 15.14
N GLY A 18 -9.43 2.80 14.86
CA GLY A 18 -10.41 2.72 13.78
C GLY A 18 -11.53 3.77 13.88
N ALA A 19 -11.90 4.21 15.10
CA ALA A 19 -12.87 5.29 15.30
C ALA A 19 -12.30 6.65 14.87
N VAL A 20 -11.06 6.94 15.23
CA VAL A 20 -10.33 8.16 14.80
C VAL A 20 -10.28 8.21 13.28
N ARG A 21 -9.92 7.11 12.63
CA ARG A 21 -9.87 7.01 11.17
C ARG A 21 -11.21 7.25 10.49
N ARG A 22 -12.31 6.75 11.08
CA ARG A 22 -13.66 7.02 10.56
C ARG A 22 -14.04 8.50 10.69
N GLU A 23 -13.71 9.11 11.82
CA GLU A 23 -13.96 10.54 12.04
C GLU A 23 -13.17 11.42 11.06
N MET A 24 -11.90 11.13 10.85
CA MET A 24 -11.07 11.78 9.81
C MET A 24 -11.67 11.62 8.40
N GLY A 25 -12.34 10.48 8.13
CA GLY A 25 -13.03 10.27 6.85
C GLY A 25 -14.29 11.12 6.68
N ARG A 26 -14.96 11.55 7.75
CA ARG A 26 -16.20 12.33 7.69
C ARG A 26 -16.02 13.77 7.27
N ILE A 27 -14.83 14.34 7.51
CA ILE A 27 -14.53 15.72 7.09
C ILE A 27 -14.22 15.84 5.60
N LEU A 28 -14.01 14.70 4.93
CA LEU A 28 -13.75 14.70 3.50
C LEU A 28 -15.00 15.15 2.75
N PRO A 29 -14.84 16.00 1.73
CA PRO A 29 -15.97 16.42 0.89
C PRO A 29 -16.59 15.22 0.17
N SER A 30 -17.89 15.28 -0.09
CA SER A 30 -18.63 14.20 -0.75
C SER A 30 -18.12 13.85 -2.15
N ASP A 31 -17.48 14.82 -2.81
CA ASP A 31 -16.85 14.65 -4.13
C ASP A 31 -15.44 14.04 -4.06
N CYS A 32 -14.87 13.86 -2.86
CA CYS A 32 -13.56 13.24 -2.66
C CYS A 32 -13.59 12.19 -1.54
N PRO A 33 -14.14 10.99 -1.79
CA PRO A 33 -14.14 9.89 -0.83
C PRO A 33 -12.73 9.51 -0.37
N SER A 34 -12.62 8.86 0.79
CA SER A 34 -11.34 8.52 1.43
C SER A 34 -10.35 7.77 0.51
N GLY A 35 -10.83 6.87 -0.34
CA GLY A 35 -9.98 6.18 -1.31
C GLY A 35 -9.40 7.13 -2.37
N SER A 36 -10.18 8.11 -2.82
CA SER A 36 -9.71 9.15 -3.76
C SER A 36 -8.71 10.10 -3.08
N ALA A 37 -8.98 10.52 -1.85
CA ALA A 37 -8.06 11.32 -1.06
C ALA A 37 -6.72 10.59 -0.84
N ALA A 38 -6.74 9.29 -0.57
CA ALA A 38 -5.54 8.48 -0.42
C ALA A 38 -4.72 8.41 -1.72
N VAL A 39 -5.37 8.30 -2.90
CA VAL A 39 -4.68 8.36 -4.21
C VAL A 39 -3.94 9.68 -4.38
N LEU A 40 -4.60 10.82 -4.13
CA LEU A 40 -3.99 12.14 -4.23
C LEU A 40 -2.80 12.29 -3.27
N THR A 41 -2.99 11.89 -2.01
CA THR A 41 -1.95 11.95 -0.98
C THR A 41 -0.71 11.12 -1.36
N LEU A 42 -0.91 9.90 -1.87
CA LEU A 42 0.21 9.03 -2.26
C LEU A 42 0.95 9.58 -3.47
N LEU A 43 0.24 10.08 -4.50
CA LEU A 43 0.87 10.72 -5.65
C LEU A 43 1.60 12.01 -5.26
N GLY A 44 1.02 12.82 -4.38
CA GLY A 44 1.69 14.03 -3.89
C GLY A 44 2.97 13.72 -3.10
N ARG A 45 2.97 12.62 -2.33
CA ARG A 45 4.11 12.23 -1.47
C ARG A 45 5.22 11.51 -2.22
N HIS A 46 4.87 10.64 -3.15
CA HIS A 46 5.82 9.73 -3.81
C HIS A 46 6.09 10.10 -5.28
N GLY A 47 5.37 11.10 -5.81
CA GLY A 47 5.45 11.48 -7.23
C GLY A 47 4.72 10.50 -8.15
N ASP A 48 5.05 10.61 -9.42
CA ASP A 48 4.45 9.81 -10.47
C ASP A 48 4.74 8.32 -10.29
N MET A 49 3.72 7.49 -10.48
CA MET A 49 3.86 6.04 -10.30
C MET A 49 2.90 5.23 -11.17
N ARG A 50 3.22 3.96 -11.36
CA ARG A 50 2.34 2.98 -11.98
C ARG A 50 1.15 2.66 -11.07
N MET A 51 0.03 2.24 -11.69
CA MET A 51 -1.16 1.80 -10.94
C MET A 51 -0.86 0.61 -10.01
N SER A 52 0.03 -0.31 -10.43
CA SER A 52 0.44 -1.45 -9.58
C SER A 52 1.14 -1.00 -8.30
N LYS A 53 2.03 0.00 -8.40
CA LYS A 53 2.71 0.57 -7.23
C LYS A 53 1.73 1.30 -6.31
N LEU A 54 0.77 2.01 -6.89
CA LEU A 54 -0.29 2.66 -6.12
C LEU A 54 -1.16 1.64 -5.37
N ALA A 55 -1.53 0.52 -6.00
CA ALA A 55 -2.30 -0.55 -5.36
C ALA A 55 -1.53 -1.18 -4.18
N GLU A 56 -0.23 -1.41 -4.35
CA GLU A 56 0.66 -1.88 -3.29
C GLU A 56 0.69 -0.91 -2.10
N LEU A 57 0.85 0.39 -2.36
CA LEU A 57 0.90 1.42 -1.32
C LEU A 57 -0.45 1.61 -0.61
N LEU A 58 -1.57 1.49 -1.34
CA LEU A 58 -2.92 1.53 -0.78
C LEU A 58 -3.27 0.26 0.02
N ALA A 59 -2.54 -0.83 -0.19
CA ALA A 59 -2.82 -2.16 0.37
C ALA A 59 -4.26 -2.64 0.06
N VAL A 60 -4.72 -2.41 -1.18
CA VAL A 60 -6.04 -2.85 -1.69
C VAL A 60 -5.89 -3.48 -3.06
N ASP A 61 -6.91 -4.23 -3.48
CA ASP A 61 -6.93 -4.87 -4.78
C ASP A 61 -6.84 -3.88 -5.95
N MET A 62 -6.27 -4.33 -7.07
CA MET A 62 -6.16 -3.56 -8.31
C MET A 62 -7.51 -3.04 -8.81
N SER A 63 -8.59 -3.82 -8.65
CA SER A 63 -9.94 -3.42 -9.05
C SER A 63 -10.48 -2.24 -8.23
N VAL A 64 -10.17 -2.21 -6.94
CA VAL A 64 -10.52 -1.10 -6.03
C VAL A 64 -9.68 0.12 -6.37
N THR A 65 -8.36 -0.06 -6.54
CA THR A 65 -7.44 1.01 -6.97
C THR A 65 -7.89 1.65 -8.27
N SER A 66 -8.27 0.82 -9.26
CA SER A 66 -8.74 1.31 -10.57
C SER A 66 -9.99 2.19 -10.46
N ARG A 67 -10.93 1.86 -9.56
CA ARG A 67 -12.12 2.70 -9.29
C ARG A 67 -11.74 4.05 -8.67
N HIS A 68 -10.85 4.06 -7.69
CA HIS A 68 -10.38 5.30 -7.09
C HIS A 68 -9.62 6.18 -8.08
N VAL A 69 -8.76 5.57 -8.90
CA VAL A 69 -8.02 6.25 -9.97
C VAL A 69 -8.96 6.77 -11.07
N ALA A 70 -10.01 6.03 -11.45
CA ALA A 70 -11.02 6.52 -12.40
C ALA A 70 -11.71 7.77 -11.85
N HIS A 71 -12.16 7.71 -10.60
CA HIS A 71 -12.86 8.81 -9.94
C HIS A 71 -12.05 10.11 -9.88
N VAL A 72 -10.74 10.05 -9.54
CA VAL A 72 -9.88 11.26 -9.49
C VAL A 72 -9.48 11.75 -10.89
N ALA A 73 -9.37 10.83 -11.88
CA ALA A 73 -9.10 11.18 -13.26
C ALA A 73 -10.30 11.89 -13.93
N GLU A 74 -11.54 11.43 -13.70
CA GLU A 74 -12.77 12.06 -14.18
C GLU A 74 -12.92 13.51 -13.71
N ARG A 75 -12.32 13.85 -12.56
CA ARG A 75 -12.30 15.20 -12.00
C ARG A 75 -11.12 16.04 -12.46
N GLY A 76 -10.25 15.49 -13.32
CA GLY A 76 -9.06 16.17 -13.78
C GLY A 76 -7.98 16.38 -12.71
N TRP A 77 -8.05 15.67 -11.59
CA TRP A 77 -7.06 15.77 -10.52
C TRP A 77 -5.80 14.96 -10.79
N ILE A 78 -5.88 13.97 -11.67
CA ILE A 78 -4.75 13.21 -12.19
C ILE A 78 -4.86 13.04 -13.70
N GLU A 79 -3.70 12.80 -14.33
CA GLU A 79 -3.57 12.39 -15.72
C GLU A 79 -2.92 11.01 -15.80
N ARG A 80 -3.13 10.33 -16.94
CA ARG A 80 -2.61 9.00 -17.21
C ARG A 80 -1.77 9.04 -18.48
N PHE A 81 -0.47 8.84 -18.37
CA PHE A 81 0.44 8.78 -19.51
C PHE A 81 0.85 7.33 -19.82
N PRO A 82 1.12 7.00 -21.08
CA PRO A 82 1.76 5.74 -21.43
C PRO A 82 3.11 5.64 -20.72
N ASP A 83 3.43 4.48 -20.15
CA ASP A 83 4.76 4.24 -19.60
C ASP A 83 5.76 4.07 -20.77
N PRO A 84 6.85 4.82 -20.84
CA PRO A 84 7.86 4.68 -21.88
C PRO A 84 8.52 3.30 -21.92
N ALA A 85 8.62 2.63 -20.75
CA ALA A 85 9.24 1.31 -20.63
C ALA A 85 8.26 0.16 -20.91
N ASP A 86 6.95 0.38 -20.74
CA ASP A 86 5.91 -0.62 -20.98
C ASP A 86 4.62 0.03 -21.48
N LYS A 87 4.38 -0.03 -22.77
CA LYS A 87 3.20 0.57 -23.41
C LYS A 87 1.85 0.04 -22.90
N ARG A 88 1.83 -1.10 -22.21
CA ARG A 88 0.64 -1.68 -21.58
C ARG A 88 0.33 -1.04 -20.22
N SER A 89 1.33 -0.42 -19.61
CA SER A 89 1.23 0.27 -18.32
C SER A 89 0.93 1.76 -18.49
N ARG A 90 0.34 2.34 -17.45
CA ARG A 90 0.08 3.78 -17.36
C ARG A 90 0.76 4.34 -16.12
N ILE A 91 1.40 5.48 -16.29
CA ILE A 91 1.92 6.30 -15.19
C ILE A 91 0.83 7.31 -14.82
N LEU A 92 0.59 7.43 -13.53
CA LEU A 92 -0.36 8.37 -12.94
C LEU A 92 0.41 9.61 -12.51
N HIS A 93 -0.08 10.76 -12.93
CA HIS A 93 0.51 12.07 -12.65
C HIS A 93 -0.49 12.96 -11.95
N LEU A 94 -0.08 13.66 -10.89
CA LEU A 94 -0.91 14.61 -10.15
C LEU A 94 -0.93 15.96 -10.89
N THR A 95 -2.11 16.39 -11.33
CA THR A 95 -2.28 17.70 -12.00
C THR A 95 -2.15 18.88 -11.01
N PRO A 96 -2.01 20.13 -11.49
CA PRO A 96 -2.13 21.30 -10.62
C PRO A 96 -3.44 21.31 -9.82
N ALA A 97 -4.58 21.05 -10.46
CA ALA A 97 -5.88 20.97 -9.79
C ALA A 97 -5.93 19.85 -8.74
N GLY A 98 -5.23 18.72 -8.99
CA GLY A 98 -5.07 17.66 -8.00
C GLY A 98 -4.22 18.06 -6.80
N ARG A 99 -3.18 18.86 -7.01
CA ARG A 99 -2.37 19.46 -5.92
C ARG A 99 -3.20 20.41 -5.06
N ASP A 100 -3.91 21.32 -5.69
CA ASP A 100 -4.79 22.27 -4.98
C ASP A 100 -5.83 21.52 -4.14
N ARG A 101 -6.39 20.45 -4.70
CA ARG A 101 -7.35 19.59 -3.98
C ARG A 101 -6.71 18.86 -2.79
N MET A 102 -5.52 18.33 -2.96
CA MET A 102 -4.76 17.66 -1.89
C MET A 102 -4.46 18.66 -0.76
N ASP A 103 -4.03 19.88 -1.08
CA ASP A 103 -3.73 20.93 -0.11
C ASP A 103 -4.99 21.34 0.67
N GLU A 104 -6.14 21.45 0.00
CA GLU A 104 -7.43 21.70 0.65
C GLU A 104 -7.78 20.58 1.65
N LEU A 105 -7.64 19.30 1.25
CA LEU A 105 -7.91 18.16 2.12
C LEU A 105 -6.97 18.12 3.32
N THR A 106 -5.70 18.45 3.10
CA THR A 106 -4.70 18.55 4.17
C THR A 106 -5.08 19.64 5.15
N ARG A 107 -5.42 20.83 4.68
CA ARG A 107 -5.83 21.94 5.55
C ARG A 107 -7.05 21.57 6.39
N ARG A 108 -8.11 21.01 5.78
CA ARG A 108 -9.31 20.56 6.53
C ARG A 108 -8.97 19.52 7.61
N THR A 109 -8.05 18.62 7.32
CA THR A 109 -7.59 17.63 8.29
C THR A 109 -6.80 18.27 9.42
N CYS A 110 -5.92 19.23 9.10
CA CYS A 110 -5.18 20.01 10.09
C CYS A 110 -6.12 20.83 11.00
N ASP A 111 -7.11 21.52 10.42
CA ASP A 111 -8.08 22.30 11.17
C ASP A 111 -8.86 21.41 12.17
N MET A 112 -9.32 20.25 11.71
CA MET A 112 -10.01 19.27 12.57
C MET A 112 -9.09 18.74 13.68
N LEU A 113 -7.84 18.40 13.36
CA LEU A 113 -6.89 17.93 14.38
C LEU A 113 -6.56 19.00 15.39
N ALA A 114 -6.38 20.26 14.96
CA ALA A 114 -6.16 21.39 15.86
C ALA A 114 -7.33 21.60 16.83
N GLU A 115 -8.57 21.43 16.36
CA GLU A 115 -9.76 21.48 17.22
C GLU A 115 -9.82 20.33 18.23
N ARG A 116 -9.57 19.09 17.75
CA ARG A 116 -9.66 17.86 18.57
C ARG A 116 -8.54 17.70 19.58
N LEU A 117 -7.37 18.25 19.27
CA LEU A 117 -6.16 18.18 20.09
C LEU A 117 -5.85 19.55 20.74
N SER A 118 -6.88 20.40 20.94
CA SER A 118 -6.71 21.77 21.43
C SER A 118 -6.11 21.86 22.83
N ASP A 119 -6.14 20.79 23.61
CA ASP A 119 -5.54 20.62 24.93
C ASP A 119 -4.12 20.01 24.90
N TRP A 120 -3.63 19.61 23.69
CA TRP A 120 -2.30 19.06 23.51
C TRP A 120 -1.30 20.17 23.23
N THR A 121 -0.10 19.99 23.77
CA THR A 121 1.04 20.85 23.48
C THR A 121 1.71 20.45 22.16
N ASP A 122 2.48 21.35 21.55
CA ASP A 122 3.29 21.06 20.36
C ASP A 122 4.28 19.91 20.61
N ASP A 123 4.84 19.82 21.83
CA ASP A 123 5.74 18.73 22.21
C ASP A 123 5.04 17.37 22.22
N GLU A 124 3.82 17.27 22.72
CA GLU A 124 3.03 16.03 22.75
C GLU A 124 2.64 15.59 21.33
N VAL A 125 2.22 16.50 20.46
CA VAL A 125 1.95 16.24 19.04
C VAL A 125 3.24 15.79 18.34
N GLY A 126 4.36 16.43 18.64
CA GLY A 126 5.69 16.09 18.11
C GLY A 126 6.13 14.69 18.52
N GLN A 127 5.98 14.34 19.82
CA GLN A 127 6.30 13.01 20.35
C GLN A 127 5.45 11.92 19.69
N LEU A 128 4.14 12.13 19.55
CA LEU A 128 3.24 11.20 18.87
C LEU A 128 3.67 10.99 17.43
N THR A 129 3.99 12.05 16.71
CA THR A 129 4.45 12.00 15.32
C THR A 129 5.74 11.18 15.19
N GLN A 130 6.71 11.38 16.09
CA GLN A 130 7.96 10.62 16.09
C GLN A 130 7.74 9.13 16.38
N LEU A 131 6.91 8.80 17.38
CA LEU A 131 6.59 7.42 17.73
C LEU A 131 5.84 6.70 16.60
N MET A 132 4.88 7.35 15.95
CA MET A 132 4.18 6.80 14.79
C MET A 132 5.12 6.60 13.58
N THR A 133 6.07 7.51 13.36
CA THR A 133 7.08 7.37 12.31
C THR A 133 7.98 6.16 12.57
N ARG A 134 8.47 6.02 13.79
CA ARG A 134 9.29 4.87 14.22
C ARG A 134 8.51 3.56 14.12
N LEU A 135 7.26 3.55 14.57
CA LEU A 135 6.39 2.38 14.47
C LEU A 135 6.23 1.94 13.01
N ARG A 136 5.91 2.87 12.10
CA ARG A 136 5.77 2.58 10.67
C ARG A 136 7.04 1.99 10.08
N ALA A 137 8.21 2.57 10.39
CA ALA A 137 9.50 2.05 9.92
C ALA A 137 9.74 0.59 10.35
N SER A 138 9.35 0.22 11.58
CA SER A 138 9.46 -1.17 12.07
C SER A 138 8.62 -2.18 11.27
N PHE A 139 7.58 -1.74 10.56
CA PHE A 139 6.78 -2.60 9.68
C PHE A 139 7.22 -2.55 8.21
N ASP A 140 7.83 -1.45 7.76
CA ASP A 140 8.38 -1.34 6.40
C ASP A 140 9.59 -2.28 6.22
N ASP A 141 10.45 -2.40 7.22
CA ASP A 141 11.58 -3.35 7.22
C ASP A 141 11.11 -4.81 7.09
N CYS A 142 9.95 -5.17 7.67
CA CYS A 142 9.37 -6.51 7.55
C CYS A 142 8.88 -6.81 6.13
N ARG A 143 8.48 -5.82 5.34
CA ARG A 143 7.99 -6.00 3.95
C ARG A 143 9.13 -6.27 2.97
N THR A 144 10.33 -5.76 3.24
CA THR A 144 11.54 -6.01 2.44
C THR A 144 12.19 -7.36 2.76
N ALA A 145 11.84 -7.98 3.90
CA ALA A 145 12.37 -9.26 4.37
C ALA A 145 11.55 -10.50 3.93
N HIS A 146 10.47 -10.34 3.15
CA HIS A 146 9.79 -11.49 2.55
C HIS A 146 10.60 -11.97 1.34
N PRO A 147 11.25 -13.16 1.42
CA PRO A 147 11.89 -13.75 0.26
C PRO A 147 10.82 -14.02 -0.80
N GLU A 148 11.16 -13.70 -2.07
CA GLU A 148 10.31 -14.05 -3.20
C GLU A 148 9.91 -15.53 -3.13
N PRO A 149 8.66 -15.89 -3.47
CA PRO A 149 8.25 -17.28 -3.52
C PRO A 149 9.18 -18.02 -4.49
N ARG A 150 9.89 -19.02 -3.96
CA ARG A 150 10.79 -19.89 -4.74
C ARG A 150 10.01 -20.42 -5.94
N PRO A 151 10.51 -20.31 -7.18
CA PRO A 151 9.84 -20.86 -8.33
C PRO A 151 9.61 -22.36 -8.12
N PRO A 152 8.49 -22.92 -8.60
CA PRO A 152 8.20 -24.33 -8.42
C PRO A 152 9.33 -25.15 -9.02
N THR A 153 9.93 -26.02 -8.19
CA THR A 153 10.97 -26.95 -8.61
C THR A 153 10.35 -27.85 -9.69
N ALA A 154 10.89 -27.80 -10.90
CA ALA A 154 10.48 -28.68 -11.98
C ALA A 154 10.61 -30.14 -11.53
N PRO A 155 9.65 -31.02 -11.87
CA PRO A 155 9.73 -32.43 -11.51
C PRO A 155 10.97 -33.06 -12.17
N VAL A 156 11.80 -33.69 -11.34
CA VAL A 156 12.93 -34.50 -11.79
C VAL A 156 12.35 -35.69 -12.58
N LEU A 157 12.53 -35.69 -13.89
CA LEU A 157 12.25 -36.85 -14.73
C LEU A 157 13.24 -37.93 -14.34
N GLU A 158 12.77 -38.91 -13.55
CA GLU A 158 13.47 -40.18 -13.32
C GLU A 158 13.66 -40.87 -14.67
N ARG A 159 14.92 -40.95 -15.09
CA ARG A 159 15.29 -41.78 -16.25
C ARG A 159 15.19 -43.24 -15.83
N SER A 160 14.11 -43.92 -16.26
CA SER A 160 13.96 -45.33 -16.22
C SER A 160 15.08 -45.99 -17.05
N THR A 161 16.07 -46.58 -16.40
CA THR A 161 17.05 -47.44 -17.06
C THR A 161 16.42 -48.84 -17.21
N ASP A 162 15.79 -49.03 -18.36
CA ASP A 162 15.38 -50.38 -18.79
C ASP A 162 16.62 -51.19 -19.21
N ARG A 163 17.06 -52.12 -18.38
CA ARG A 163 18.04 -53.14 -18.70
C ARG A 163 17.31 -54.33 -19.24
N SER A 164 17.10 -54.39 -20.55
CA SER A 164 16.70 -55.60 -21.26
C SER A 164 17.85 -56.61 -21.24
N THR A 165 17.68 -57.65 -20.45
CA THR A 165 18.53 -58.88 -20.44
C THR A 165 18.21 -59.68 -21.67
N ARG A 166 19.12 -59.70 -22.65
CA ARG A 166 19.14 -60.68 -23.76
C ARG A 166 19.72 -62.01 -23.29
N THR A 167 18.91 -63.02 -23.29
CA THR A 167 19.33 -64.42 -23.20
C THR A 167 19.77 -64.93 -24.57
N PRO A 168 20.93 -65.57 -24.73
CA PRO A 168 21.29 -66.19 -26.02
C PRO A 168 20.68 -67.59 -26.12
N ALA A 169 20.04 -67.88 -27.24
CA ALA A 169 19.59 -69.24 -27.62
C ALA A 169 20.78 -70.06 -28.13
N ILE A 170 20.91 -71.26 -27.64
CA ILE A 170 21.86 -72.26 -28.11
C ILE A 170 21.16 -73.08 -29.17
N THR A 171 21.77 -73.21 -30.35
CA THR A 171 21.37 -74.10 -31.44
C THR A 171 22.21 -75.35 -31.40
N THR A 172 21.54 -76.50 -31.52
CA THR A 172 22.10 -77.75 -32.02
C THR A 172 21.58 -78.04 -33.39
#